data_0a5eb04c70ba5a22ae0f96d6f12e49ec
#
_entry.id   0a5eb04c70ba5a22ae0f96d6f12e49ec
#
_cell.length_a   1.000
_cell.length_b   1.000
_cell.length_c   1.000
_cell.angle_alpha   90.00
_cell.angle_beta   90.00
_cell.angle_gamma   90.00
#
_symmetry.space_group_name_H-M   'P 1'
#
loop_
_entity.id
_entity.type
_entity.pdbx_description
1 polymer ?
#
loop_
_entity_poly.entity_id
_entity_poly.type
_entity_poly.pdbx_seq_one_letter_code
_entity_poly.pdbx_strand_id
1 'polypeptide(L)'
;MNQRGRPLHAIAGHAVDLYRLARYEVFHPHSYSKFRILRGMQRRTRAAMLIETGTFRGVTTRRCVPLFERIYTIEIQADLARAAQAYLAPFPHVTVIEGDATREVPQLFADGRVRDALIFLDGHFSGTGTGRGASLESAIDILGLLGRHLGSIRGVVVDDFREFGVQEGWPKKWELIRTAEEVFVPAGFRLGIHLDQLLLERRQ
;
A
#
# COMPACT_ATOMS: atom_id res chain seq x y z
N MET A 1 14.36 -1.06 -19.81
CA MET A 1 14.71 -0.39 -18.53
C MET A 1 13.55 0.53 -18.12
N ASN A 2 12.90 0.27 -17.00
CA ASN A 2 11.74 1.06 -16.56
C ASN A 2 12.21 2.43 -16.03
N GLN A 3 11.99 3.51 -16.79
CA GLN A 3 12.44 4.87 -16.45
C GLN A 3 11.58 5.54 -15.36
N ARG A 4 10.45 4.93 -14.98
CA ARG A 4 9.46 5.54 -14.07
C ARG A 4 9.94 5.78 -12.63
N GLY A 5 11.03 5.15 -12.19
CA GLY A 5 11.66 5.39 -10.88
C GLY A 5 12.69 6.52 -10.82
N ARG A 6 12.99 7.20 -11.94
CA ARG A 6 14.03 8.24 -12.00
C ARG A 6 13.57 9.60 -11.43
N PRO A 7 14.50 10.46 -10.94
CA PRO A 7 14.17 11.79 -10.41
C PRO A 7 13.35 12.67 -11.35
N LEU A 8 13.60 12.60 -12.66
CA LEU A 8 12.85 13.33 -13.68
C LEU A 8 11.35 12.96 -13.70
N HIS A 9 11.03 11.69 -13.45
CA HIS A 9 9.64 11.26 -13.33
C HIS A 9 8.96 11.77 -12.04
N ALA A 10 9.72 12.02 -10.98
CA ALA A 10 9.21 12.66 -9.78
C ALA A 10 8.82 14.11 -10.04
N ILE A 11 9.66 14.85 -10.79
CA ILE A 11 9.35 16.24 -11.20
C ILE A 11 8.12 16.27 -12.12
N ALA A 12 8.08 15.39 -13.12
CA ALA A 12 6.91 15.27 -14.01
C ALA A 12 5.65 14.90 -13.22
N GLY A 13 5.76 14.00 -12.21
CA GLY A 13 4.67 13.65 -11.32
C GLY A 13 4.13 14.85 -10.53
N HIS A 14 5.00 15.72 -10.01
CA HIS A 14 4.57 16.95 -9.35
C HIS A 14 3.87 17.92 -10.30
N ALA A 15 4.36 18.06 -11.53
CA ALA A 15 3.72 18.90 -12.53
C ALA A 15 2.31 18.38 -12.89
N VAL A 16 2.16 17.05 -13.01
CA VAL A 16 0.84 16.42 -13.22
C VAL A 16 -0.09 16.63 -12.02
N ASP A 17 0.39 16.47 -10.80
CA ASP A 17 -0.42 16.69 -9.60
C ASP A 17 -0.85 18.17 -9.49
N LEU A 18 0.03 19.11 -9.81
CA LEU A 18 -0.29 20.54 -9.83
C LEU A 18 -1.31 20.88 -10.93
N TYR A 19 -1.16 20.30 -12.12
CA TYR A 19 -2.12 20.46 -13.21
C TYR A 19 -3.50 19.92 -12.83
N ARG A 20 -3.56 18.74 -12.21
CA ARG A 20 -4.82 18.15 -11.69
C ARG A 20 -5.44 19.00 -10.60
N LEU A 21 -4.64 19.53 -9.68
CA LEU A 21 -5.11 20.45 -8.64
C LEU A 21 -5.75 21.69 -9.25
N ALA A 22 -5.15 22.28 -10.28
CA ALA A 22 -5.70 23.43 -10.99
C ALA A 22 -7.05 23.13 -11.69
N ARG A 23 -7.32 21.84 -11.97
CA ARG A 23 -8.59 21.36 -12.54
C ARG A 23 -9.56 20.81 -11.49
N TYR A 24 -9.25 20.98 -10.21
CA TYR A 24 -10.00 20.37 -9.08
C TYR A 24 -10.05 18.84 -9.10
N GLU A 25 -9.13 18.20 -9.83
CA GLU A 25 -8.98 16.73 -9.89
C GLU A 25 -8.03 16.22 -8.79
N VAL A 26 -8.31 16.59 -7.54
CA VAL A 26 -7.41 16.31 -6.39
C VAL A 26 -7.39 14.84 -5.94
N PHE A 27 -8.30 14.02 -6.47
CA PHE A 27 -8.53 12.65 -6.00
C PHE A 27 -7.78 11.55 -6.78
N HIS A 28 -6.85 11.91 -7.64
CA HIS A 28 -6.03 10.95 -8.40
C HIS A 28 -4.54 11.26 -8.22
N PRO A 29 -3.98 11.08 -7.03
CA PRO A 29 -2.59 11.46 -6.80
C PRO A 29 -1.65 10.62 -7.68
N HIS A 30 -0.62 11.25 -8.20
CA HIS A 30 0.43 10.56 -8.92
C HIS A 30 1.20 9.62 -7.98
N SER A 31 1.75 8.52 -8.48
CA SER A 31 2.51 7.53 -7.69
C SER A 31 3.63 8.14 -6.82
N TYR A 32 4.13 9.32 -7.17
CA TYR A 32 5.10 10.03 -6.34
C TYR A 32 4.45 10.65 -5.10
N SER A 33 3.22 11.10 -5.17
CA SER A 33 2.47 11.60 -4.02
C SER A 33 2.15 10.47 -3.04
N LYS A 34 1.79 9.27 -3.55
CA LYS A 34 1.67 8.05 -2.74
C LYS A 34 2.98 7.76 -1.98
N PHE A 35 4.12 7.78 -2.65
CA PHE A 35 5.45 7.64 -2.02
C PHE A 35 5.72 8.69 -0.93
N ARG A 36 5.33 9.95 -1.13
CA ARG A 36 5.52 11.00 -0.11
C ARG A 36 4.74 10.72 1.15
N ILE A 37 3.52 10.19 1.02
CA ILE A 37 2.70 9.79 2.17
C ILE A 37 3.36 8.64 2.92
N LEU A 38 3.79 7.58 2.19
CA LEU A 38 4.51 6.45 2.79
C LEU A 38 5.79 6.90 3.53
N ARG A 39 6.58 7.81 2.93
CA ARG A 39 7.75 8.40 3.57
C ARG A 39 7.39 9.19 4.82
N GLY A 40 6.30 9.95 4.78
CA GLY A 40 5.79 10.69 5.94
C GLY A 40 5.36 9.74 7.06
N MET A 41 4.63 8.70 6.74
CA MET A 41 4.21 7.66 7.67
C MET A 41 5.41 6.94 8.30
N GLN A 42 6.37 6.49 7.48
CA GLN A 42 7.59 5.85 7.95
C GLN A 42 8.35 6.71 8.97
N ARG A 43 8.51 8.01 8.69
CA ARG A 43 9.21 8.93 9.60
C ARG A 43 8.50 9.12 10.94
N ARG A 44 7.16 9.26 10.92
CA ARG A 44 6.37 9.45 12.16
C ARG A 44 6.27 8.19 12.98
N THR A 45 6.06 7.04 12.32
CA THR A 45 5.87 5.75 12.98
C THR A 45 7.17 5.00 13.27
N ARG A 46 8.29 5.42 12.64
CA ARG A 46 9.59 4.73 12.68
C ARG A 46 9.48 3.26 12.24
N ALA A 47 8.58 2.98 11.30
CA ALA A 47 8.44 1.64 10.77
C ALA A 47 9.75 1.19 10.11
N ALA A 48 10.21 0.00 10.47
CA ALA A 48 11.43 -0.61 9.92
C ALA A 48 11.14 -1.42 8.65
N MET A 49 9.93 -1.92 8.50
CA MET A 49 9.53 -2.78 7.40
C MET A 49 8.35 -2.19 6.63
N LEU A 50 8.29 -2.51 5.32
CA LEU A 50 7.12 -2.25 4.48
C LEU A 50 6.54 -3.59 4.00
N ILE A 51 5.22 -3.73 4.12
CA ILE A 51 4.45 -4.75 3.41
C ILE A 51 3.52 -4.03 2.45
N GLU A 52 3.69 -4.26 1.16
CA GLU A 52 2.88 -3.66 0.10
C GLU A 52 2.05 -4.75 -0.58
N THR A 53 0.77 -4.50 -0.78
CA THR A 53 -0.09 -5.31 -1.64
C THR A 53 -0.28 -4.59 -2.98
N GLY A 54 -0.21 -5.34 -4.09
CA GLY A 54 -0.27 -4.75 -5.43
C GLY A 54 1.06 -4.16 -5.88
N THR A 55 2.06 -5.01 -6.10
CA THR A 55 3.38 -4.58 -6.61
C THR A 55 3.29 -3.92 -7.98
N PHE A 56 2.42 -4.44 -8.85
CA PHE A 56 2.31 -4.03 -10.26
C PHE A 56 3.68 -3.99 -10.92
N ARG A 57 4.15 -2.82 -11.32
CA ARG A 57 5.48 -2.62 -11.98
C ARG A 57 6.61 -2.33 -10.98
N GLY A 58 6.37 -2.41 -9.68
CA GLY A 58 7.35 -2.19 -8.63
C GLY A 58 7.86 -0.75 -8.49
N VAL A 59 7.15 0.25 -9.04
CA VAL A 59 7.63 1.64 -9.03
C VAL A 59 7.55 2.26 -7.64
N THR A 60 6.46 2.03 -6.91
CA THR A 60 6.30 2.51 -5.53
C THR A 60 7.28 1.79 -4.62
N THR A 61 7.35 0.46 -4.71
CA THR A 61 8.34 -0.36 -3.99
C THR A 61 9.75 0.18 -4.18
N ARG A 62 10.16 0.41 -5.45
CA ARG A 62 11.50 0.91 -5.80
C ARG A 62 11.83 2.26 -5.14
N ARG A 63 10.86 3.15 -5.03
CA ARG A 63 11.02 4.44 -4.34
C ARG A 63 11.16 4.27 -2.84
N CYS A 64 10.51 3.27 -2.27
CA CYS A 64 10.54 2.96 -0.84
C CYS A 64 11.83 2.24 -0.40
N VAL A 65 12.61 1.67 -1.32
CA VAL A 65 13.86 0.95 -1.03
C VAL A 65 14.78 1.65 -0.01
N PRO A 66 15.07 2.96 -0.10
CA PRO A 66 15.97 3.62 0.85
C PRO A 66 15.34 3.93 2.21
N LEU A 67 14.07 3.61 2.42
CA LEU A 67 13.34 4.00 3.63
C LEU A 67 13.19 2.86 4.64
N PHE A 68 13.30 1.61 4.20
CA PHE A 68 12.98 0.45 5.02
C PHE A 68 14.13 -0.56 5.04
N GLU A 69 14.31 -1.22 6.17
CA GLU A 69 15.30 -2.31 6.35
C GLU A 69 14.91 -3.57 5.57
N ARG A 70 13.59 -3.79 5.42
CA ARG A 70 13.01 -4.93 4.70
C ARG A 70 11.72 -4.51 4.01
N ILE A 71 11.52 -4.97 2.78
CA ILE A 71 10.29 -4.77 2.04
C ILE A 71 9.78 -6.13 1.55
N TYR A 72 8.53 -6.43 1.85
CA TYR A 72 7.75 -7.47 1.19
C TYR A 72 6.71 -6.79 0.32
N THR A 73 6.64 -7.18 -0.95
CA THR A 73 5.62 -6.69 -1.87
C THR A 73 4.97 -7.87 -2.57
N ILE A 74 3.64 -7.87 -2.64
CA ILE A 74 2.84 -9.01 -3.04
C ILE A 74 2.12 -8.68 -4.34
N GLU A 75 2.22 -9.57 -5.32
CA GLU A 75 1.57 -9.43 -6.64
C GLU A 75 0.89 -10.73 -7.01
N ILE A 76 -0.40 -10.65 -7.30
CA ILE A 76 -1.19 -11.82 -7.63
C ILE A 76 -0.98 -12.29 -9.08
N GLN A 77 -0.62 -11.38 -9.98
CA GLN A 77 -0.43 -11.70 -11.38
C GLN A 77 1.00 -12.16 -11.65
N ALA A 78 1.19 -13.42 -12.02
CA ALA A 78 2.49 -14.07 -12.19
C ALA A 78 3.45 -13.31 -13.13
N ASP A 79 2.93 -12.79 -14.26
CA ASP A 79 3.77 -12.04 -15.21
C ASP A 79 4.27 -10.71 -14.64
N LEU A 80 3.42 -10.00 -13.88
CA LEU A 80 3.80 -8.78 -13.18
C LEU A 80 4.76 -9.07 -12.03
N ALA A 81 4.50 -10.13 -11.26
CA ALA A 81 5.39 -10.56 -10.18
C ALA A 81 6.80 -10.87 -10.70
N ARG A 82 6.93 -11.66 -11.79
CA ARG A 82 8.22 -11.95 -12.43
C ARG A 82 8.92 -10.68 -12.95
N ALA A 83 8.16 -9.78 -13.58
CA ALA A 83 8.72 -8.52 -14.06
C ALA A 83 9.21 -7.63 -12.91
N ALA A 84 8.46 -7.57 -11.81
CA ALA A 84 8.83 -6.83 -10.61
C ALA A 84 10.05 -7.47 -9.91
N GLN A 85 10.12 -8.80 -9.82
CA GLN A 85 11.28 -9.54 -9.30
C GLN A 85 12.56 -9.16 -10.06
N ALA A 86 12.51 -9.20 -11.38
CA ALA A 86 13.65 -8.80 -12.22
C ALA A 86 14.03 -7.31 -12.02
N TYR A 87 13.03 -6.44 -11.91
CA TYR A 87 13.24 -5.00 -11.70
C TYR A 87 13.84 -4.67 -10.34
N LEU A 88 13.43 -5.39 -9.31
CA LEU A 88 13.83 -5.15 -7.92
C LEU A 88 15.01 -6.04 -7.46
N ALA A 89 15.49 -6.96 -8.31
CA ALA A 89 16.61 -7.86 -8.03
C ALA A 89 17.87 -7.18 -7.47
N PRO A 90 18.23 -5.92 -7.87
CA PRO A 90 19.39 -5.22 -7.29
C PRO A 90 19.27 -4.88 -5.80
N PHE A 91 18.11 -5.10 -5.17
CA PHE A 91 17.84 -4.72 -3.77
C PHE A 91 17.59 -5.97 -2.92
N PRO A 92 18.62 -6.54 -2.26
CA PRO A 92 18.53 -7.83 -1.55
C PRO A 92 17.58 -7.82 -0.34
N HIS A 93 17.22 -6.63 0.16
CA HIS A 93 16.26 -6.47 1.25
C HIS A 93 14.80 -6.33 0.76
N VAL A 94 14.56 -6.44 -0.55
CA VAL A 94 13.22 -6.46 -1.16
C VAL A 94 12.89 -7.88 -1.59
N THR A 95 11.73 -8.36 -1.18
CA THR A 95 11.19 -9.67 -1.59
C THR A 95 9.86 -9.45 -2.30
N VAL A 96 9.78 -9.85 -3.56
CA VAL A 96 8.52 -9.89 -4.31
C VAL A 96 7.93 -11.28 -4.19
N ILE A 97 6.70 -11.35 -3.68
CA ILE A 97 5.93 -12.58 -3.46
C ILE A 97 4.85 -12.65 -4.54
N GLU A 98 4.84 -13.74 -5.31
CA GLU A 98 3.72 -14.07 -6.20
C GLU A 98 2.63 -14.74 -5.38
N GLY A 99 1.44 -14.12 -5.26
CA GLY A 99 0.35 -14.68 -4.48
C GLY A 99 -0.78 -13.71 -4.20
N ASP A 100 -1.82 -14.23 -3.55
CA ASP A 100 -2.96 -13.46 -3.07
C ASP A 100 -2.63 -12.81 -1.71
N ALA A 101 -2.76 -11.49 -1.62
CA ALA A 101 -2.44 -10.74 -0.41
C ALA A 101 -3.24 -11.20 0.83
N THR A 102 -4.47 -11.68 0.65
CA THR A 102 -5.31 -12.20 1.76
C THR A 102 -4.72 -13.47 2.39
N ARG A 103 -3.86 -14.18 1.66
CA ARG A 103 -3.14 -15.38 2.11
C ARG A 103 -1.72 -15.05 2.54
N GLU A 104 -1.01 -14.28 1.72
CA GLU A 104 0.42 -14.02 1.91
C GLU A 104 0.68 -13.07 3.10
N VAL A 105 -0.17 -12.07 3.33
CA VAL A 105 -0.01 -11.16 4.48
C VAL A 105 -0.08 -11.92 5.81
N PRO A 106 -1.14 -12.70 6.11
CA PRO A 106 -1.17 -13.51 7.34
C PRO A 106 0.00 -14.48 7.47
N GLN A 107 0.45 -15.08 6.36
CA GLN A 107 1.58 -16.02 6.38
C GLN A 107 2.89 -15.34 6.80
N LEU A 108 3.15 -14.11 6.32
CA LEU A 108 4.32 -13.33 6.74
C LEU A 108 4.35 -13.10 8.26
N PHE A 109 3.19 -12.84 8.87
CA PHE A 109 3.08 -12.69 10.32
C PHE A 109 3.23 -14.04 11.05
N ALA A 110 2.60 -15.11 10.55
CA ALA A 110 2.68 -16.44 11.15
C ALA A 110 4.13 -16.98 11.16
N ASP A 111 4.90 -16.68 10.13
CA ASP A 111 6.32 -17.04 10.03
C ASP A 111 7.23 -16.20 10.95
N GLY A 112 6.69 -15.24 11.72
CA GLY A 112 7.48 -14.36 12.57
C GLY A 112 8.40 -13.40 11.81
N ARG A 113 8.16 -13.20 10.52
CA ARG A 113 9.00 -12.35 9.65
C ARG A 113 8.70 -10.87 9.76
N VAL A 114 7.60 -10.48 10.44
CA VAL A 114 7.11 -9.11 10.48
C VAL A 114 7.28 -8.49 11.85
N ARG A 115 7.91 -7.31 11.88
CA ARG A 115 8.03 -6.45 13.05
C ARG A 115 8.03 -5.00 12.62
N ASP A 116 7.49 -4.10 13.44
CA ASP A 116 7.52 -2.65 13.20
C ASP A 116 7.14 -2.26 11.77
N ALA A 117 6.06 -2.87 11.26
CA ALA A 117 5.69 -2.77 9.86
C ALA A 117 4.76 -1.58 9.58
N LEU A 118 5.02 -0.91 8.45
CA LEU A 118 4.04 -0.11 7.72
C LEU A 118 3.40 -1.02 6.67
N ILE A 119 2.08 -1.08 6.67
CA ILE A 119 1.30 -1.86 5.69
C ILE A 119 0.75 -0.88 4.65
N PHE A 120 0.94 -1.16 3.37
CA PHE A 120 0.40 -0.38 2.27
C PHE A 120 -0.52 -1.26 1.42
N LEU A 121 -1.80 -1.00 1.49
CA LEU A 121 -2.84 -1.71 0.76
C LEU A 121 -3.17 -0.94 -0.53
N ASP A 122 -2.61 -1.38 -1.65
CA ASP A 122 -2.77 -0.84 -3.02
C ASP A 122 -3.10 -1.98 -4.01
N GLY A 123 -3.54 -3.12 -3.50
CA GLY A 123 -3.78 -4.35 -4.26
C GLY A 123 -5.24 -4.56 -4.63
N HIS A 124 -5.81 -3.70 -5.47
CA HIS A 124 -7.17 -3.84 -5.96
C HIS A 124 -7.21 -4.19 -7.46
N PHE A 125 -8.33 -4.78 -7.90
CA PHE A 125 -8.55 -5.07 -9.30
C PHE A 125 -8.94 -3.80 -10.06
N SER A 126 -8.07 -3.33 -10.94
CA SER A 126 -8.27 -2.12 -11.76
C SER A 126 -8.62 -2.43 -13.23
N GLY A 127 -9.15 -3.62 -13.53
CA GLY A 127 -9.53 -4.01 -14.90
C GLY A 127 -8.44 -4.75 -15.67
N THR A 128 -8.45 -4.63 -17.02
CA THR A 128 -7.51 -5.33 -17.89
C THR A 128 -6.06 -4.97 -17.59
N GLY A 129 -5.25 -5.97 -17.22
CA GLY A 129 -3.82 -5.82 -16.90
C GLY A 129 -3.50 -5.81 -15.41
N THR A 130 -4.49 -6.06 -14.53
CA THR A 130 -4.27 -6.31 -13.10
C THR A 130 -4.84 -7.68 -12.71
N GLY A 131 -4.24 -8.34 -11.71
CA GLY A 131 -4.70 -9.64 -11.21
C GLY A 131 -6.01 -9.54 -10.43
N ARG A 132 -6.81 -10.60 -10.45
CA ARG A 132 -8.06 -10.71 -9.69
C ARG A 132 -7.86 -11.74 -8.58
N GLY A 133 -7.97 -11.28 -7.31
CA GLY A 133 -7.97 -12.14 -6.14
C GLY A 133 -9.35 -12.75 -5.84
N ALA A 134 -9.52 -13.24 -4.61
CA ALA A 134 -10.79 -13.81 -4.13
C ALA A 134 -11.91 -12.76 -4.07
N SER A 135 -11.56 -11.49 -3.83
CA SER A 135 -12.47 -10.34 -3.91
C SER A 135 -11.92 -9.27 -4.84
N LEU A 136 -12.78 -8.36 -5.33
CA LEU A 136 -12.38 -7.21 -6.15
C LEU A 136 -11.61 -6.19 -5.34
N GLU A 137 -11.91 -6.09 -4.03
CA GLU A 137 -11.24 -5.24 -3.06
C GLU A 137 -11.03 -6.03 -1.76
N SER A 138 -9.79 -6.18 -1.37
CA SER A 138 -9.38 -7.02 -0.24
C SER A 138 -8.99 -6.24 1.02
N ALA A 139 -9.01 -4.90 0.99
CA ALA A 139 -8.51 -4.08 2.09
C ALA A 139 -9.25 -4.35 3.40
N ILE A 140 -10.59 -4.50 3.37
CA ILE A 140 -11.38 -4.77 4.58
C ILE A 140 -11.01 -6.12 5.19
N ASP A 141 -10.89 -7.16 4.35
CA ASP A 141 -10.51 -8.49 4.79
C ASP A 141 -9.12 -8.48 5.44
N ILE A 142 -8.17 -7.82 4.78
CA ILE A 142 -6.80 -7.69 5.29
C ILE A 142 -6.79 -6.89 6.59
N LEU A 143 -7.51 -5.77 6.72
CA LEU A 143 -7.61 -5.01 7.97
C LEU A 143 -8.12 -5.88 9.12
N GLY A 144 -9.15 -6.69 8.88
CA GLY A 144 -9.65 -7.65 9.88
C GLY A 144 -8.61 -8.69 10.30
N LEU A 145 -7.86 -9.24 9.34
CA LEU A 145 -6.78 -10.20 9.60
C LEU A 145 -5.63 -9.57 10.40
N LEU A 146 -5.28 -8.33 10.12
CA LEU A 146 -4.23 -7.58 10.83
C LEU A 146 -4.56 -7.34 12.31
N GLY A 147 -5.83 -7.39 12.70
CA GLY A 147 -6.27 -7.24 14.08
C GLY A 147 -5.61 -8.20 15.09
N ARG A 148 -5.14 -9.36 14.62
CA ARG A 148 -4.42 -10.34 15.44
C ARG A 148 -2.93 -10.01 15.62
N HIS A 149 -2.40 -9.04 14.89
CA HIS A 149 -0.97 -8.75 14.77
C HIS A 149 -0.61 -7.29 15.08
N LEU A 150 -1.51 -6.56 15.73
CA LEU A 150 -1.38 -5.12 15.98
C LEU A 150 -0.07 -4.74 16.65
N GLY A 151 0.47 -5.61 17.54
CA GLY A 151 1.77 -5.40 18.20
C GLY A 151 2.95 -5.17 17.25
N SER A 152 2.91 -5.81 16.09
CA SER A 152 3.97 -5.74 15.05
C SER A 152 3.73 -4.64 14.01
N ILE A 153 2.63 -3.89 14.11
CA ILE A 153 2.21 -2.89 13.13
C ILE A 153 2.43 -1.49 13.69
N ARG A 154 3.07 -0.63 12.90
CA ARG A 154 3.30 0.80 13.21
C ARG A 154 2.32 1.71 12.48
N GLY A 155 1.83 1.30 11.33
CA GLY A 155 0.82 2.03 10.58
C GLY A 155 0.25 1.23 9.43
N VAL A 156 -0.88 1.69 8.91
CA VAL A 156 -1.51 1.16 7.69
C VAL A 156 -1.89 2.33 6.80
N VAL A 157 -1.72 2.16 5.51
CA VAL A 157 -2.19 3.08 4.47
C VAL A 157 -3.05 2.26 3.52
N VAL A 158 -4.30 2.67 3.35
CA VAL A 158 -5.21 2.10 2.33
C VAL A 158 -5.35 3.11 1.20
N ASP A 159 -4.99 2.70 0.00
CA ASP A 159 -5.03 3.56 -1.18
C ASP A 159 -6.40 3.58 -1.86
N ASP A 160 -6.54 4.49 -2.84
CA ASP A 160 -7.74 4.66 -3.67
C ASP A 160 -9.05 4.76 -2.88
N PHE A 161 -9.02 5.47 -1.74
CA PHE A 161 -10.17 5.66 -0.85
C PHE A 161 -11.41 6.23 -1.58
N ARG A 162 -11.21 6.99 -2.68
CA ARG A 162 -12.29 7.53 -3.51
C ARG A 162 -13.17 6.44 -4.12
N GLU A 163 -12.57 5.27 -4.50
CA GLU A 163 -13.23 4.19 -5.22
C GLU A 163 -14.22 3.41 -4.33
N PHE A 164 -14.01 3.43 -3.01
CA PHE A 164 -14.90 2.76 -2.07
C PHE A 164 -16.31 3.33 -2.15
N GLY A 165 -17.29 2.46 -2.43
CA GLY A 165 -18.70 2.79 -2.62
C GLY A 165 -19.03 3.47 -3.95
N VAL A 166 -18.09 3.58 -4.87
CA VAL A 166 -18.25 4.10 -6.24
C VAL A 166 -18.03 2.99 -7.25
N GLN A 167 -16.94 2.25 -7.11
CA GLN A 167 -16.60 1.12 -7.96
C GLN A 167 -17.56 -0.04 -7.70
N GLU A 168 -18.10 -0.65 -8.78
CA GLU A 168 -18.98 -1.80 -8.66
C GLU A 168 -18.28 -2.99 -7.98
N GLY A 169 -18.95 -3.59 -7.01
CA GLY A 169 -18.40 -4.71 -6.22
C GLY A 169 -17.43 -4.32 -5.11
N TRP A 170 -17.13 -3.03 -4.95
CA TRP A 170 -16.33 -2.56 -3.84
C TRP A 170 -17.17 -2.25 -2.60
N PRO A 171 -16.61 -2.47 -1.38
CA PRO A 171 -17.25 -2.06 -0.13
C PRO A 171 -17.50 -0.55 -0.10
N LYS A 172 -18.42 -0.12 0.73
CA LYS A 172 -18.67 1.31 0.94
C LYS A 172 -17.59 1.94 1.84
N LYS A 173 -17.36 3.24 1.70
CA LYS A 173 -16.40 3.99 2.54
C LYS A 173 -16.64 3.79 4.03
N TRP A 174 -17.90 3.78 4.45
CA TRP A 174 -18.25 3.61 5.86
C TRP A 174 -17.89 2.20 6.40
N GLU A 175 -17.93 1.16 5.57
CA GLU A 175 -17.53 -0.19 5.95
C GLU A 175 -16.02 -0.25 6.21
N LEU A 176 -15.22 0.35 5.32
CA LEU A 176 -13.78 0.46 5.50
C LEU A 176 -13.43 1.25 6.76
N ILE A 177 -14.06 2.43 6.95
CA ILE A 177 -13.82 3.28 8.13
C ILE A 177 -14.20 2.53 9.40
N ARG A 178 -15.37 1.91 9.45
CA ARG A 178 -15.84 1.15 10.60
C ARG A 178 -14.89 0.03 10.97
N THR A 179 -14.47 -0.80 10.00
CA THR A 179 -13.50 -1.87 10.25
C THR A 179 -12.18 -1.32 10.79
N ALA A 180 -11.68 -0.23 10.21
CA ALA A 180 -10.47 0.42 10.67
C ALA A 180 -10.61 0.96 12.11
N GLU A 181 -11.74 1.58 12.44
CA GLU A 181 -12.02 2.09 13.78
C GLU A 181 -12.15 0.95 14.80
N GLU A 182 -12.96 -0.07 14.53
CA GLU A 182 -13.20 -1.19 15.43
C GLU A 182 -11.92 -1.99 15.73
N VAL A 183 -11.06 -2.19 14.74
CA VAL A 183 -9.85 -3.01 14.87
C VAL A 183 -8.68 -2.20 15.46
N PHE A 184 -8.44 -0.99 14.99
CA PHE A 184 -7.17 -0.28 15.24
C PHE A 184 -7.26 0.79 16.33
N VAL A 185 -8.39 1.50 16.45
CA VAL A 185 -8.49 2.61 17.43
C VAL A 185 -8.36 2.11 18.88
N PRO A 186 -9.00 0.99 19.30
CA PRO A 186 -8.80 0.46 20.64
C PRO A 186 -7.36 0.04 20.94
N ALA A 187 -6.59 -0.29 19.91
CA ALA A 187 -5.16 -0.65 20.02
C ALA A 187 -4.22 0.57 19.98
N GLY A 188 -4.76 1.79 20.08
CA GLY A 188 -3.97 3.02 20.16
C GLY A 188 -3.56 3.61 18.82
N PHE A 189 -4.24 3.26 17.73
CA PHE A 189 -4.02 3.91 16.44
C PHE A 189 -4.91 5.15 16.29
N ARG A 190 -4.42 6.14 15.56
CA ARG A 190 -5.19 7.28 15.10
C ARG A 190 -5.58 7.04 13.65
N LEU A 191 -6.87 7.17 13.36
CA LEU A 191 -7.38 7.14 11.99
C LEU A 191 -7.40 8.56 11.42
N GLY A 192 -7.08 8.69 10.15
CA GLY A 192 -7.17 9.91 9.38
C GLY A 192 -7.34 9.62 7.89
N ILE A 193 -7.82 10.61 7.16
CA ILE A 193 -7.91 10.56 5.69
C ILE A 193 -7.07 11.70 5.15
N HIS A 194 -6.17 11.41 4.22
CA HIS A 194 -5.34 12.42 3.59
C HIS A 194 -5.25 12.17 2.08
N LEU A 195 -5.66 13.17 1.30
CA LEU A 195 -5.86 13.02 -0.13
C LEU A 195 -6.78 11.82 -0.41
N ASP A 196 -6.30 10.85 -1.15
CA ASP A 196 -7.03 9.65 -1.55
C ASP A 196 -6.68 8.41 -0.72
N GLN A 197 -6.18 8.60 0.50
CA GLN A 197 -5.73 7.51 1.34
C GLN A 197 -6.34 7.55 2.75
N LEU A 198 -6.74 6.38 3.27
CA LEU A 198 -7.04 6.20 4.68
C LEU A 198 -5.74 5.81 5.40
N LEU A 199 -5.47 6.49 6.49
CA LEU A 199 -4.24 6.33 7.28
C LEU A 199 -4.56 5.87 8.69
N LEU A 200 -3.87 4.83 9.14
CA LEU A 200 -3.87 4.36 10.51
C LEU A 200 -2.45 4.49 11.05
N GLU A 201 -2.26 5.32 12.05
CA GLU A 201 -0.96 5.64 12.64
C GLU A 201 -0.95 5.29 14.12
N ARG A 202 -0.02 4.42 14.54
CA ARG A 202 0.14 4.09 15.96
C ARG A 202 0.62 5.33 16.72
N ARG A 203 -0.09 5.67 17.79
CA ARG A 203 0.36 6.71 18.73
C ARG A 203 1.64 6.23 19.42
N GLN A 204 2.63 7.12 19.48
CA GLN A 204 3.86 6.87 20.25
C GLN A 204 3.60 7.06 21.73
#